data_ec4797c32fe09e3d0dac98ef30d84242
#
_entry.id   ec4797c32fe09e3d0dac98ef30d84242
#
_cell.length_a   1.000
_cell.length_b   1.000
_cell.length_c   1.000
_cell.angle_alpha   90.00
_cell.angle_beta   90.00
_cell.angle_gamma   90.00
#
_symmetry.space_group_name_H-M   'P 1'
#
loop_
_entity.id
_entity.type
_entity.pdbx_description
1 polymer ?
#
loop_
_entity_poly.entity_id
_entity_poly.type
_entity_poly.pdbx_seq_one_letter_code
_entity_poly.pdbx_strand_id
1 'polypeptide(L)'
;MKCVVTISLLMHSLIAFAQLEKKLDSVITSSVQINEPGLALYVERDGHVIYKKGFGRTDTETGSAINSKTNFRLASVSKQFTAMCILLLEKDQKLSLDDPLSKFFPELPEQISSKILLRQLITHTSGIIDYENIMNNEEQTQLLDNDVLNLLKTQKITYFEPGSRFRYSNSAYALLALVVERVSGNSFPRFVKERIFDPLGMKNSRVYEHGLKIPNRSIGFAKNKDMKLYRNDQSSTSAVKGDGGVYCSLNDYKKWTHALWKNTLVDMPSAFSRIKYPVKEVNNAYYGPGWFYFNRDYQAWFHSGSTCGFSTFSINIPEKKTSIVYFSNIAGNSETFKRILNVLEEEGITNPSEIFNLHQLSR
;
A
#
# COMPACT_ATOMS: atom_id res chain seq x y z
N MET A 1 -10.97 46.85 14.45
CA MET A 1 -9.79 46.03 14.72
C MET A 1 -9.96 44.52 14.39
N LYS A 2 -11.07 43.87 14.77
CA LYS A 2 -11.23 42.41 14.49
C LYS A 2 -11.19 42.03 12.98
N CYS A 3 -11.76 42.82 12.06
CA CYS A 3 -11.73 42.54 10.61
C CYS A 3 -10.34 42.64 9.98
N VAL A 4 -9.48 43.55 10.41
CA VAL A 4 -8.14 43.74 9.84
C VAL A 4 -7.22 42.61 10.25
N VAL A 5 -7.34 42.08 11.47
CA VAL A 5 -6.55 40.93 11.97
C VAL A 5 -6.95 39.66 11.22
N THR A 6 -8.24 39.46 10.94
CA THR A 6 -8.72 38.27 10.20
C THR A 6 -8.25 38.29 8.74
N ILE A 7 -8.24 39.46 8.08
CA ILE A 7 -7.72 39.57 6.69
C ILE A 7 -6.21 39.33 6.64
N SER A 8 -5.45 39.84 7.61
CA SER A 8 -4.01 39.62 7.67
C SER A 8 -3.66 38.14 7.87
N LEU A 9 -4.35 37.42 8.76
CA LEU A 9 -4.16 35.99 8.97
C LEU A 9 -4.49 35.14 7.73
N LEU A 10 -5.57 35.49 7.02
CA LEU A 10 -5.93 34.84 5.76
C LEU A 10 -4.89 35.08 4.65
N MET A 11 -4.36 36.28 4.53
CA MET A 11 -3.30 36.57 3.55
C MET A 11 -2.00 35.82 3.87
N HIS A 12 -1.59 35.73 5.13
CA HIS A 12 -0.40 34.98 5.52
C HIS A 12 -0.55 33.47 5.24
N SER A 13 -1.72 32.89 5.48
CA SER A 13 -1.98 31.49 5.17
C SER A 13 -1.95 31.21 3.66
N LEU A 14 -2.51 32.07 2.83
CA LEU A 14 -2.48 31.95 1.37
C LEU A 14 -1.05 32.04 0.81
N ILE A 15 -0.23 32.94 1.34
CA ILE A 15 1.18 33.09 0.95
C ILE A 15 1.97 31.84 1.33
N ALA A 16 1.78 31.31 2.53
CA ALA A 16 2.45 30.07 2.98
C ALA A 16 2.09 28.86 2.11
N PHE A 17 0.81 28.70 1.75
CA PHE A 17 0.38 27.63 0.84
C PHE A 17 1.00 27.77 -0.56
N ALA A 18 1.06 28.98 -1.11
CA ALA A 18 1.68 29.21 -2.41
C ALA A 18 3.20 28.95 -2.41
N GLN A 19 3.87 29.21 -1.28
CA GLN A 19 5.30 28.90 -1.12
C GLN A 19 5.55 27.39 -1.03
N LEU A 20 4.77 26.67 -0.21
CA LEU A 20 4.83 25.20 -0.13
C LEU A 20 4.62 24.56 -1.51
N GLU A 21 3.57 25.00 -2.23
CA GLU A 21 3.27 24.49 -3.57
C GLU A 21 4.47 24.67 -4.52
N LYS A 22 5.08 25.85 -4.56
CA LYS A 22 6.27 26.13 -5.38
C LYS A 22 7.47 25.26 -5.00
N LYS A 23 7.72 25.04 -3.69
CA LYS A 23 8.81 24.19 -3.22
C LYS A 23 8.61 22.73 -3.67
N LEU A 24 7.40 22.19 -3.49
CA LEU A 24 7.06 20.83 -3.92
C LEU A 24 7.14 20.68 -5.45
N ASP A 25 6.59 21.63 -6.21
CA ASP A 25 6.68 21.64 -7.66
C ASP A 25 8.16 21.65 -8.12
N SER A 26 9.01 22.46 -7.50
CA SER A 26 10.44 22.54 -7.82
C SER A 26 11.16 21.19 -7.57
N VAL A 27 10.90 20.56 -6.43
CA VAL A 27 11.48 19.23 -6.11
C VAL A 27 11.04 18.19 -7.13
N ILE A 28 9.76 18.17 -7.48
CA ILE A 28 9.20 17.16 -8.40
C ILE A 28 9.71 17.39 -9.82
N THR A 29 9.66 18.61 -10.33
CA THR A 29 10.07 18.94 -11.70
C THR A 29 11.58 18.81 -11.92
N SER A 30 12.39 18.87 -10.87
CA SER A 30 13.81 18.53 -10.95
C SER A 30 14.08 17.03 -11.18
N SER A 31 13.08 16.17 -10.91
CA SER A 31 13.22 14.71 -10.98
C SER A 31 12.35 14.08 -12.09
N VAL A 32 11.31 14.78 -12.55
CA VAL A 32 10.32 14.29 -13.52
C VAL A 32 10.20 15.25 -14.67
N GLN A 33 10.47 14.78 -15.91
CA GLN A 33 10.31 15.57 -17.13
C GLN A 33 8.86 15.49 -17.62
N ILE A 34 8.41 16.53 -18.34
CA ILE A 34 7.01 16.67 -18.76
C ILE A 34 6.49 15.54 -19.67
N ASN A 35 7.39 14.96 -20.48
CA ASN A 35 7.06 13.90 -21.44
C ASN A 35 7.53 12.51 -20.99
N GLU A 36 8.04 12.38 -19.78
CA GLU A 36 8.51 11.12 -19.20
C GLU A 36 7.45 10.56 -18.23
N PRO A 37 7.57 9.28 -17.81
CA PRO A 37 6.83 8.75 -16.68
C PRO A 37 7.04 9.63 -15.45
N GLY A 38 6.09 9.60 -14.53
CA GLY A 38 6.18 10.53 -13.42
C GLY A 38 5.49 10.06 -12.15
N LEU A 39 4.77 10.97 -11.52
CA LEU A 39 4.15 10.71 -10.23
C LEU A 39 2.88 11.53 -9.99
N ALA A 40 2.11 11.12 -9.01
CA ALA A 40 1.04 11.88 -8.43
C ALA A 40 1.25 11.99 -6.91
N LEU A 41 1.15 13.21 -6.38
CA LEU A 41 1.31 13.53 -4.96
C LEU A 41 0.04 14.13 -4.40
N TYR A 42 -0.36 13.65 -3.22
CA TYR A 42 -1.44 14.17 -2.41
C TYR A 42 -0.95 14.42 -0.99
N VAL A 43 -1.21 15.60 -0.47
CA VAL A 43 -0.94 15.97 0.92
C VAL A 43 -2.18 16.61 1.51
N GLU A 44 -2.63 16.06 2.64
CA GLU A 44 -3.69 16.59 3.47
C GLU A 44 -3.14 16.87 4.86
N ARG A 45 -3.48 18.01 5.43
CA ARG A 45 -3.11 18.43 6.78
C ARG A 45 -4.35 18.97 7.49
N ASP A 46 -4.56 18.56 8.73
CA ASP A 46 -5.70 18.99 9.56
C ASP A 46 -7.06 18.81 8.86
N GLY A 47 -7.19 17.80 7.97
CA GLY A 47 -8.37 17.51 7.19
C GLY A 47 -8.55 18.40 5.93
N HIS A 48 -7.56 19.25 5.61
CA HIS A 48 -7.56 20.13 4.44
C HIS A 48 -6.52 19.65 3.42
N VAL A 49 -6.94 19.55 2.16
CA VAL A 49 -6.02 19.24 1.05
C VAL A 49 -5.15 20.46 0.79
N ILE A 50 -3.85 20.35 1.06
CA ILE A 50 -2.87 21.43 0.85
C ILE A 50 -2.06 21.23 -0.43
N TYR A 51 -2.02 20.00 -0.97
CA TYR A 51 -1.38 19.72 -2.25
C TYR A 51 -2.01 18.51 -2.93
N LYS A 52 -2.31 18.60 -4.24
CA LYS A 52 -2.80 17.47 -5.03
C LYS A 52 -2.52 17.69 -6.51
N LYS A 53 -1.41 17.15 -7.03
CA LYS A 53 -0.99 17.28 -8.42
C LYS A 53 -0.42 15.98 -8.99
N GLY A 54 -0.42 15.89 -10.32
CA GLY A 54 0.30 14.88 -11.08
C GLY A 54 1.30 15.52 -12.02
N PHE A 55 2.39 14.80 -12.29
CA PHE A 55 3.50 15.22 -13.14
C PHE A 55 3.89 14.08 -14.07
N GLY A 56 4.32 14.40 -15.28
CA GLY A 56 4.72 13.42 -16.27
C GLY A 56 3.53 12.75 -16.97
N ARG A 57 3.78 11.60 -17.58
CA ARG A 57 2.83 10.88 -18.44
C ARG A 57 2.51 9.49 -17.93
N THR A 58 1.28 9.06 -18.19
CA THR A 58 0.81 7.70 -17.87
C THR A 58 1.47 6.63 -18.73
N ASP A 59 1.93 7.01 -19.92
CA ASP A 59 2.67 6.22 -20.90
C ASP A 59 3.46 7.19 -21.78
N THR A 60 4.67 6.84 -22.18
CA THR A 60 5.55 7.71 -22.98
C THR A 60 5.14 7.82 -24.45
N GLU A 61 4.42 6.83 -24.96
CA GLU A 61 4.01 6.79 -26.38
C GLU A 61 2.60 7.35 -26.59
N THR A 62 1.62 6.84 -25.83
CA THR A 62 0.20 7.12 -26.05
C THR A 62 -0.49 7.73 -24.83
N GLY A 63 0.27 7.95 -23.75
CA GLY A 63 -0.29 8.31 -22.45
C GLY A 63 -0.71 9.76 -22.35
N SER A 64 -1.72 9.99 -21.53
CA SER A 64 -2.15 11.32 -21.09
C SER A 64 -1.27 11.83 -19.94
N ALA A 65 -1.40 13.13 -19.64
CA ALA A 65 -0.77 13.68 -18.44
C ALA A 65 -1.29 13.00 -17.17
N ILE A 66 -0.39 12.69 -16.25
CA ILE A 66 -0.73 12.17 -14.94
C ILE A 66 -1.51 13.22 -14.16
N ASN A 67 -2.59 12.79 -13.51
CA ASN A 67 -3.44 13.62 -12.68
C ASN A 67 -4.05 12.82 -11.51
N SER A 68 -4.87 13.46 -10.69
CA SER A 68 -5.48 12.83 -9.51
C SER A 68 -6.45 11.67 -9.81
N LYS A 69 -6.83 11.44 -11.06
CA LYS A 69 -7.67 10.31 -11.51
C LYS A 69 -6.85 9.16 -12.10
N THR A 70 -5.55 9.35 -12.32
CA THR A 70 -4.65 8.31 -12.85
C THR A 70 -4.56 7.15 -11.88
N ASN A 71 -4.79 5.93 -12.37
CA ASN A 71 -4.66 4.69 -11.61
C ASN A 71 -3.24 4.14 -11.70
N PHE A 72 -2.60 4.01 -10.55
CA PHE A 72 -1.30 3.40 -10.38
C PHE A 72 -1.44 2.03 -9.72
N ARG A 73 -0.55 1.10 -10.05
CA ARG A 73 -0.39 -0.14 -9.31
C ARG A 73 0.20 0.18 -7.93
N LEU A 74 -0.52 -0.20 -6.88
CA LEU A 74 -0.14 0.12 -5.51
C LEU A 74 0.97 -0.77 -4.96
N ALA A 75 1.27 -1.89 -5.64
CA ALA A 75 2.18 -2.90 -5.10
C ALA A 75 1.81 -3.26 -3.66
N SER A 76 2.76 -3.38 -2.74
CA SER A 76 2.51 -3.80 -1.35
C SER A 76 1.60 -2.87 -0.53
N VAL A 77 1.35 -1.63 -0.95
CA VAL A 77 0.29 -0.80 -0.37
C VAL A 77 -1.10 -1.47 -0.53
N SER A 78 -1.25 -2.44 -1.44
CA SER A 78 -2.46 -3.27 -1.59
C SER A 78 -2.78 -4.12 -0.36
N LYS A 79 -1.77 -4.47 0.44
CA LYS A 79 -1.93 -5.32 1.64
C LYS A 79 -2.93 -4.76 2.65
N GLN A 80 -3.11 -3.45 2.66
CA GLN A 80 -4.12 -2.76 3.47
C GLN A 80 -5.53 -3.25 3.14
N PHE A 81 -5.84 -3.42 1.85
CA PHE A 81 -7.15 -3.89 1.39
C PHE A 81 -7.34 -5.37 1.68
N THR A 82 -6.31 -6.18 1.52
CA THR A 82 -6.34 -7.61 1.84
C THR A 82 -6.57 -7.84 3.33
N ALA A 83 -5.86 -7.13 4.20
CA ALA A 83 -6.06 -7.18 5.63
C ALA A 83 -7.46 -6.71 6.02
N MET A 84 -7.97 -5.63 5.40
CA MET A 84 -9.33 -5.14 5.63
C MET A 84 -10.39 -6.19 5.28
N CYS A 85 -10.22 -6.97 4.20
CA CYS A 85 -11.13 -8.06 3.85
C CYS A 85 -11.22 -9.11 4.97
N ILE A 86 -10.09 -9.48 5.57
CA ILE A 86 -10.06 -10.42 6.69
C ILE A 86 -10.76 -9.81 7.92
N LEU A 87 -10.50 -8.53 8.24
CA LEU A 87 -11.18 -7.85 9.34
C LEU A 87 -12.71 -7.76 9.13
N LEU A 88 -13.15 -7.57 7.89
CA LEU A 88 -14.58 -7.57 7.56
C LEU A 88 -15.21 -8.96 7.75
N LEU A 89 -14.51 -10.03 7.35
CA LEU A 89 -14.98 -11.40 7.59
C LEU A 89 -14.99 -11.76 9.07
N GLU A 90 -14.01 -11.29 9.86
CA GLU A 90 -14.02 -11.42 11.32
C GLU A 90 -15.22 -10.67 11.93
N LYS A 91 -15.46 -9.43 11.51
CA LYS A 91 -16.62 -8.62 11.95
C LYS A 91 -17.95 -9.32 11.63
N ASP A 92 -18.04 -9.98 10.48
CA ASP A 92 -19.19 -10.78 10.06
C ASP A 92 -19.26 -12.16 10.76
N GLN A 93 -18.35 -12.46 11.70
CA GLN A 93 -18.25 -13.73 12.42
C GLN A 93 -18.07 -14.96 11.52
N LYS A 94 -17.49 -14.79 10.32
CA LYS A 94 -17.26 -15.88 9.37
C LYS A 94 -15.93 -16.59 9.58
N LEU A 95 -14.99 -15.94 10.29
CA LEU A 95 -13.70 -16.49 10.69
C LEU A 95 -13.26 -15.87 12.02
N SER A 96 -12.27 -16.49 12.66
CA SER A 96 -11.51 -15.94 13.77
C SER A 96 -10.06 -15.71 13.35
N LEU A 97 -9.43 -14.66 13.86
CA LEU A 97 -8.00 -14.44 13.66
C LEU A 97 -7.13 -15.52 14.33
N ASP A 98 -7.70 -16.27 15.26
CA ASP A 98 -7.08 -17.43 15.91
C ASP A 98 -7.36 -18.76 15.19
N ASP A 99 -8.10 -18.73 14.07
CA ASP A 99 -8.27 -19.92 13.24
C ASP A 99 -6.92 -20.35 12.66
N PRO A 100 -6.59 -21.66 12.75
CA PRO A 100 -5.39 -22.20 12.12
C PRO A 100 -5.51 -22.23 10.60
N LEU A 101 -4.39 -22.09 9.91
CA LEU A 101 -4.33 -22.10 8.45
C LEU A 101 -4.89 -23.41 7.86
N SER A 102 -4.76 -24.55 8.58
CA SER A 102 -5.31 -25.85 8.20
C SER A 102 -6.83 -25.86 8.05
N LYS A 103 -7.55 -24.98 8.75
CA LYS A 103 -9.01 -24.82 8.60
C LYS A 103 -9.39 -24.37 7.19
N PHE A 104 -8.55 -23.58 6.56
CA PHE A 104 -8.79 -23.00 5.22
C PHE A 104 -8.06 -23.78 4.12
N PHE A 105 -6.92 -24.38 4.42
CA PHE A 105 -6.05 -25.08 3.48
C PHE A 105 -5.65 -26.45 4.01
N PRO A 106 -6.59 -27.43 4.05
CA PRO A 106 -6.30 -28.80 4.49
C PRO A 106 -5.29 -29.53 3.58
N GLU A 107 -5.07 -29.00 2.36
CA GLU A 107 -4.07 -29.50 1.43
C GLU A 107 -2.63 -29.06 1.73
N LEU A 108 -2.42 -28.10 2.62
CA LEU A 108 -1.08 -27.76 3.10
C LEU A 108 -0.59 -28.80 4.12
N PRO A 109 0.75 -29.05 4.20
CA PRO A 109 1.31 -29.95 5.20
C PRO A 109 0.85 -29.59 6.61
N GLU A 110 0.28 -30.54 7.33
CA GLU A 110 -0.36 -30.32 8.65
C GLU A 110 0.63 -29.77 9.68
N GLN A 111 1.90 -30.23 9.65
CA GLN A 111 2.95 -29.77 10.56
C GLN A 111 3.23 -28.26 10.48
N ILE A 112 2.83 -27.62 9.37
CA ILE A 112 2.93 -26.17 9.15
C ILE A 112 1.58 -25.49 9.37
N SER A 113 0.56 -25.97 8.67
CA SER A 113 -0.74 -25.29 8.61
C SER A 113 -1.54 -25.32 9.92
N SER A 114 -1.35 -26.34 10.76
CA SER A 114 -1.97 -26.42 12.09
C SER A 114 -1.40 -25.42 13.11
N LYS A 115 -0.15 -24.99 12.91
CA LYS A 115 0.56 -24.08 13.83
C LYS A 115 0.44 -22.61 13.45
N ILE A 116 0.12 -22.31 12.19
CA ILE A 116 0.01 -20.94 11.71
C ILE A 116 -1.41 -20.45 11.87
N LEU A 117 -1.59 -19.34 12.60
CA LEU A 117 -2.86 -18.66 12.78
C LEU A 117 -3.02 -17.51 11.77
N LEU A 118 -4.26 -17.14 11.42
CA LEU A 118 -4.53 -16.03 10.49
C LEU A 118 -3.87 -14.72 10.94
N ARG A 119 -3.88 -14.41 12.24
CA ARG A 119 -3.21 -13.20 12.77
C ARG A 119 -1.72 -13.17 12.45
N GLN A 120 -1.08 -14.33 12.38
CA GLN A 120 0.36 -14.42 12.07
C GLN A 120 0.67 -14.19 10.60
N LEU A 121 -0.28 -14.51 9.69
CA LEU A 121 -0.17 -14.10 8.28
C LEU A 121 -0.28 -12.58 8.15
N ILE A 122 -1.28 -11.98 8.82
CA ILE A 122 -1.52 -10.52 8.78
C ILE A 122 -0.32 -9.73 9.32
N THR A 123 0.34 -10.24 10.37
CA THR A 123 1.45 -9.56 11.06
C THR A 123 2.83 -9.96 10.55
N HIS A 124 2.92 -10.76 9.48
CA HIS A 124 4.19 -11.28 8.95
C HIS A 124 5.03 -12.07 9.97
N THR A 125 4.34 -12.82 10.84
CA THR A 125 4.99 -13.64 11.89
C THR A 125 4.75 -15.14 11.71
N SER A 126 4.18 -15.55 10.59
CA SER A 126 3.90 -16.96 10.29
C SER A 126 5.15 -17.80 10.05
N GLY A 127 6.26 -17.19 9.65
CA GLY A 127 7.45 -17.89 9.22
C GLY A 127 7.30 -18.69 7.91
N ILE A 128 6.14 -18.58 7.23
CA ILE A 128 5.88 -19.29 5.98
C ILE A 128 6.91 -18.93 4.92
N ILE A 129 7.34 -19.92 4.13
CA ILE A 129 8.31 -19.69 3.05
C ILE A 129 7.74 -18.72 2.04
N ASP A 130 8.54 -17.74 1.61
CA ASP A 130 8.12 -16.79 0.59
C ASP A 130 8.19 -17.41 -0.80
N TYR A 131 7.11 -17.29 -1.57
CA TYR A 131 7.00 -17.91 -2.89
C TYR A 131 8.03 -17.39 -3.89
N GLU A 132 8.47 -16.13 -3.74
CA GLU A 132 9.49 -15.53 -4.58
C GLU A 132 10.87 -16.22 -4.43
N ASN A 133 11.10 -16.95 -3.32
CA ASN A 133 12.32 -17.72 -3.10
C ASN A 133 12.25 -19.15 -3.64
N ILE A 134 11.07 -19.63 -4.02
CA ILE A 134 10.84 -21.02 -4.45
C ILE A 134 10.18 -21.15 -5.81
N MET A 135 9.75 -20.02 -6.41
CA MET A 135 9.20 -20.00 -7.76
C MET A 135 10.29 -20.25 -8.81
N ASN A 136 9.89 -20.78 -9.96
CA ASN A 136 10.78 -20.88 -11.10
C ASN A 136 10.85 -19.52 -11.82
N ASN A 137 11.99 -18.87 -11.76
CA ASN A 137 12.21 -17.55 -12.39
C ASN A 137 12.28 -17.59 -13.93
N GLU A 138 12.40 -18.77 -14.53
CA GLU A 138 12.43 -18.95 -15.98
C GLU A 138 11.01 -19.02 -16.59
N GLU A 139 9.99 -19.25 -15.77
CA GLU A 139 8.61 -19.27 -16.22
C GLU A 139 8.12 -17.86 -16.59
N GLN A 140 7.66 -17.70 -17.85
CA GLN A 140 7.12 -16.44 -18.36
C GLN A 140 5.64 -16.23 -18.03
N THR A 141 4.96 -17.25 -17.51
CA THR A 141 3.55 -17.19 -17.11
C THR A 141 3.40 -16.46 -15.78
N GLN A 142 2.37 -15.61 -15.68
CA GLN A 142 2.07 -14.92 -14.42
C GLN A 142 1.50 -15.90 -13.39
N LEU A 143 2.13 -15.96 -12.22
CA LEU A 143 1.62 -16.71 -11.07
C LEU A 143 0.34 -16.06 -10.52
N LEU A 144 -0.61 -16.88 -10.14
CA LEU A 144 -1.81 -16.51 -9.41
C LEU A 144 -1.67 -16.85 -7.92
N ASP A 145 -2.57 -16.35 -7.08
CA ASP A 145 -2.59 -16.70 -5.65
C ASP A 145 -2.69 -18.22 -5.42
N ASN A 146 -3.41 -18.95 -6.29
CA ASN A 146 -3.49 -20.41 -6.23
C ASN A 146 -2.15 -21.09 -6.59
N ASP A 147 -1.35 -20.50 -7.46
CA ASP A 147 -0.02 -21.06 -7.80
C ASP A 147 0.92 -20.87 -6.61
N VAL A 148 0.82 -19.75 -5.88
CA VAL A 148 1.51 -19.59 -4.61
C VAL A 148 1.12 -20.69 -3.62
N LEU A 149 -0.16 -20.99 -3.46
CA LEU A 149 -0.61 -22.11 -2.63
C LEU A 149 -0.01 -23.44 -3.10
N ASN A 150 0.01 -23.70 -4.42
CA ASN A 150 0.59 -24.93 -4.97
C ASN A 150 2.09 -25.05 -4.68
N LEU A 151 2.85 -23.98 -4.78
CA LEU A 151 4.27 -23.95 -4.37
C LEU A 151 4.44 -24.28 -2.89
N LEU A 152 3.57 -23.75 -2.04
CA LEU A 152 3.63 -23.94 -0.59
C LEU A 152 3.24 -25.36 -0.14
N LYS A 153 2.43 -26.10 -0.91
CA LYS A 153 2.09 -27.51 -0.62
C LYS A 153 3.32 -28.43 -0.55
N THR A 154 4.41 -28.07 -1.22
CA THR A 154 5.65 -28.86 -1.22
C THR A 154 6.57 -28.54 -0.06
N GLN A 155 6.31 -27.45 0.69
CA GLN A 155 7.17 -26.99 1.77
C GLN A 155 6.82 -27.73 3.07
N LYS A 156 7.83 -28.24 3.75
CA LYS A 156 7.65 -29.01 5.02
C LYS A 156 8.15 -28.25 6.25
N ILE A 157 8.74 -27.07 6.05
CA ILE A 157 9.33 -26.24 7.11
C ILE A 157 8.87 -24.80 6.97
N THR A 158 9.03 -24.02 8.04
CA THR A 158 8.93 -22.57 8.07
C THR A 158 10.32 -21.97 8.31
N TYR A 159 10.52 -20.68 8.04
CA TYR A 159 11.78 -20.00 8.37
C TYR A 159 12.07 -19.99 9.86
N PHE A 160 11.01 -20.01 10.69
CA PHE A 160 11.06 -20.00 12.16
C PHE A 160 9.72 -20.45 12.73
N GLU A 161 9.68 -20.74 14.01
CA GLU A 161 8.43 -21.11 14.71
C GLU A 161 7.39 -19.98 14.62
N PRO A 162 6.15 -20.26 14.16
CA PRO A 162 5.10 -19.26 14.00
C PRO A 162 4.88 -18.40 15.25
N GLY A 163 4.82 -17.09 15.07
CA GLY A 163 4.66 -16.12 16.16
C GLY A 163 5.97 -15.67 16.84
N SER A 164 7.13 -16.28 16.52
CA SER A 164 8.39 -15.99 17.23
C SER A 164 9.16 -14.79 16.70
N ARG A 165 8.98 -14.45 15.41
CA ARG A 165 9.75 -13.39 14.72
C ARG A 165 8.87 -12.68 13.69
N PHE A 166 9.26 -11.47 13.36
CA PHE A 166 8.79 -10.73 12.18
C PHE A 166 9.67 -11.09 10.97
N ARG A 167 9.05 -11.42 9.85
CA ARG A 167 9.66 -11.49 8.52
C ARG A 167 8.58 -11.20 7.48
N TYR A 168 8.76 -10.13 6.76
CA TYR A 168 7.83 -9.74 5.68
C TYR A 168 7.64 -10.89 4.70
N SER A 169 6.39 -11.18 4.30
CA SER A 169 6.04 -12.31 3.45
C SER A 169 4.91 -11.97 2.48
N ASN A 170 5.19 -12.09 1.18
CA ASN A 170 4.21 -11.97 0.12
C ASN A 170 3.30 -13.21 0.08
N SER A 171 3.85 -14.41 0.32
CA SER A 171 3.07 -15.66 0.45
C SER A 171 1.94 -15.54 1.47
N ALA A 172 2.20 -14.90 2.62
CA ALA A 172 1.19 -14.72 3.65
C ALA A 172 -0.02 -13.95 3.13
N TYR A 173 0.18 -12.91 2.35
CA TYR A 173 -0.91 -12.09 1.81
C TYR A 173 -1.59 -12.70 0.59
N ALA A 174 -0.89 -13.49 -0.23
CA ALA A 174 -1.50 -14.32 -1.26
C ALA A 174 -2.48 -15.34 -0.62
N LEU A 175 -2.07 -16.02 0.46
CA LEU A 175 -2.94 -16.92 1.20
C LEU A 175 -4.13 -16.20 1.84
N LEU A 176 -3.95 -15.00 2.38
CA LEU A 176 -5.07 -14.20 2.94
C LEU A 176 -6.12 -13.88 1.86
N ALA A 177 -5.73 -13.59 0.62
CA ALA A 177 -6.67 -13.41 -0.49
C ALA A 177 -7.46 -14.69 -0.77
N LEU A 178 -6.81 -15.85 -0.76
CA LEU A 178 -7.48 -17.14 -0.92
C LEU A 178 -8.38 -17.48 0.27
N VAL A 179 -8.03 -17.09 1.51
CA VAL A 179 -8.94 -17.21 2.67
C VAL A 179 -10.20 -16.39 2.41
N VAL A 180 -10.08 -15.17 1.89
CA VAL A 180 -11.25 -14.34 1.53
C VAL A 180 -12.12 -15.07 0.52
N GLU A 181 -11.55 -15.67 -0.52
CA GLU A 181 -12.31 -16.42 -1.54
C GLU A 181 -13.02 -17.63 -0.94
N ARG A 182 -12.34 -18.44 -0.15
CA ARG A 182 -12.89 -19.67 0.45
C ARG A 182 -14.00 -19.39 1.46
N VAL A 183 -13.85 -18.35 2.26
CA VAL A 183 -14.80 -18.00 3.32
C VAL A 183 -16.02 -17.26 2.77
N SER A 184 -15.82 -16.39 1.78
CA SER A 184 -16.89 -15.58 1.21
C SER A 184 -17.66 -16.25 0.07
N GLY A 185 -17.04 -17.22 -0.62
CA GLY A 185 -17.55 -17.80 -1.86
C GLY A 185 -17.47 -16.86 -3.08
N ASN A 186 -16.82 -15.70 -2.94
CA ASN A 186 -16.61 -14.74 -4.01
C ASN A 186 -15.13 -14.68 -4.40
N SER A 187 -14.81 -14.34 -5.65
CA SER A 187 -13.42 -14.02 -6.01
C SER A 187 -12.91 -12.83 -5.19
N PHE A 188 -11.61 -12.81 -4.90
CA PHE A 188 -10.99 -11.72 -4.14
C PHE A 188 -11.25 -10.34 -4.76
N PRO A 189 -11.12 -10.13 -6.08
CA PRO A 189 -11.46 -8.86 -6.70
C PRO A 189 -12.91 -8.43 -6.49
N ARG A 190 -13.85 -9.38 -6.59
CA ARG A 190 -15.26 -9.12 -6.37
C ARG A 190 -15.54 -8.75 -4.91
N PHE A 191 -14.96 -9.45 -3.96
CA PHE A 191 -15.13 -9.17 -2.54
C PHE A 191 -14.60 -7.77 -2.18
N VAL A 192 -13.38 -7.43 -2.65
CA VAL A 192 -12.80 -6.09 -2.45
C VAL A 192 -13.70 -5.01 -3.04
N LYS A 193 -14.22 -5.24 -4.26
CA LYS A 193 -15.12 -4.30 -4.91
C LYS A 193 -16.40 -4.09 -4.11
N GLU A 194 -17.11 -5.16 -3.76
CA GLU A 194 -18.42 -5.09 -3.11
C GLU A 194 -18.34 -4.63 -1.65
N ARG A 195 -17.26 -4.98 -0.93
CA ARG A 195 -17.14 -4.70 0.50
C ARG A 195 -16.30 -3.48 0.85
N ILE A 196 -15.47 -2.99 -0.09
CA ILE A 196 -14.59 -1.83 0.15
C ILE A 196 -14.82 -0.76 -0.90
N PHE A 197 -14.61 -1.04 -2.18
CA PHE A 197 -14.60 0.03 -3.19
C PHE A 197 -15.98 0.65 -3.41
N ASP A 198 -17.02 -0.14 -3.57
CA ASP A 198 -18.38 0.36 -3.81
C ASP A 198 -18.93 1.14 -2.60
N PRO A 199 -18.87 0.62 -1.34
CA PRO A 199 -19.32 1.37 -0.17
C PRO A 199 -18.59 2.69 0.05
N LEU A 200 -17.31 2.76 -0.32
CA LEU A 200 -16.50 3.98 -0.20
C LEU A 200 -16.57 4.88 -1.44
N GLY A 201 -17.28 4.46 -2.48
CA GLY A 201 -17.37 5.21 -3.74
C GLY A 201 -16.05 5.29 -4.50
N MET A 202 -15.15 4.30 -4.35
CA MET A 202 -13.86 4.18 -5.05
C MET A 202 -14.04 3.63 -6.47
N LYS A 203 -14.78 4.36 -7.31
CA LYS A 203 -15.31 3.88 -8.60
C LYS A 203 -14.24 3.50 -9.64
N ASN A 204 -13.04 4.06 -9.54
CA ASN A 204 -11.94 3.82 -10.49
C ASN A 204 -10.98 2.73 -10.01
N SER A 205 -10.99 2.38 -8.72
CA SER A 205 -10.09 1.36 -8.16
C SER A 205 -10.45 -0.05 -8.65
N ARG A 206 -9.42 -0.87 -8.88
CA ARG A 206 -9.55 -2.27 -9.34
C ARG A 206 -8.52 -3.15 -8.66
N VAL A 207 -8.86 -4.40 -8.46
CA VAL A 207 -7.86 -5.45 -8.27
C VAL A 207 -7.50 -5.98 -9.65
N TYR A 208 -6.21 -6.17 -9.92
CA TYR A 208 -5.71 -6.62 -11.22
C TYR A 208 -6.19 -8.05 -11.54
N GLU A 209 -6.63 -8.22 -12.76
CA GLU A 209 -6.89 -9.50 -13.37
C GLU A 209 -6.35 -9.46 -14.80
N HIS A 210 -5.78 -10.55 -15.28
CA HIS A 210 -5.25 -10.61 -16.64
C HIS A 210 -6.33 -10.23 -17.67
N GLY A 211 -6.00 -9.33 -18.59
CA GLY A 211 -6.93 -8.83 -19.59
C GLY A 211 -7.93 -7.77 -19.10
N LEU A 212 -7.99 -7.47 -17.80
CA LEU A 212 -8.88 -6.44 -17.28
C LEU A 212 -8.47 -5.04 -17.75
N LYS A 213 -9.40 -4.32 -18.37
CA LYS A 213 -9.21 -2.91 -18.70
C LYS A 213 -9.38 -2.03 -17.45
N ILE A 214 -8.29 -1.45 -17.00
CA ILE A 214 -8.28 -0.52 -15.86
C ILE A 214 -8.42 0.91 -16.38
N PRO A 215 -9.44 1.69 -15.93
CA PRO A 215 -9.63 3.07 -16.38
C PRO A 215 -8.45 3.95 -15.99
N ASN A 216 -8.04 4.88 -16.87
CA ASN A 216 -6.95 5.83 -16.61
C ASN A 216 -5.66 5.18 -16.08
N ARG A 217 -5.36 3.96 -16.53
CA ARG A 217 -4.21 3.18 -16.06
C ARG A 217 -2.90 3.84 -16.47
N SER A 218 -1.98 3.92 -15.52
CA SER A 218 -0.58 4.22 -15.77
C SER A 218 0.19 2.95 -16.10
N ILE A 219 1.12 3.03 -17.04
CA ILE A 219 2.08 1.99 -17.40
C ILE A 219 3.34 2.17 -16.56
N GLY A 220 3.92 1.07 -16.09
CA GLY A 220 5.15 1.09 -15.29
C GLY A 220 6.41 1.17 -16.14
N PHE A 221 7.40 1.90 -15.64
CA PHE A 221 8.71 2.11 -16.30
C PHE A 221 9.87 1.89 -15.32
N ALA A 222 11.00 1.48 -15.86
CA ALA A 222 12.25 1.40 -15.11
C ALA A 222 13.40 2.02 -15.95
N LYS A 223 14.53 2.29 -15.30
CA LYS A 223 15.76 2.70 -15.95
C LYS A 223 16.74 1.52 -15.97
N ASN A 224 17.37 1.29 -17.11
CA ASN A 224 18.45 0.32 -17.24
C ASN A 224 19.77 0.89 -16.67
N LYS A 225 20.86 0.12 -16.77
CA LYS A 225 22.20 0.54 -16.29
C LYS A 225 22.70 1.83 -16.94
N ASP A 226 22.27 2.11 -18.16
CA ASP A 226 22.63 3.35 -18.91
C ASP A 226 21.64 4.49 -18.64
N MET A 227 20.78 4.37 -17.62
CA MET A 227 19.74 5.35 -17.26
C MET A 227 18.67 5.56 -18.33
N LYS A 228 18.57 4.68 -19.33
CA LYS A 228 17.52 4.72 -20.35
C LYS A 228 16.23 4.11 -19.81
N LEU A 229 15.13 4.82 -20.02
CA LEU A 229 13.79 4.36 -19.67
C LEU A 229 13.37 3.20 -20.59
N TYR A 230 12.71 2.19 -19.98
CA TYR A 230 12.03 1.10 -20.69
C TYR A 230 10.73 0.74 -19.97
N ARG A 231 9.77 0.20 -20.69
CA ARG A 231 8.55 -0.33 -20.10
C ARG A 231 8.87 -1.52 -19.20
N ASN A 232 8.40 -1.45 -17.97
CA ASN A 232 8.50 -2.49 -16.96
C ASN A 232 7.18 -2.55 -16.20
N ASP A 233 6.13 -3.05 -16.85
CA ASP A 233 4.76 -2.88 -16.39
C ASP A 233 4.20 -4.11 -15.68
N GLN A 234 4.65 -5.29 -16.08
CA GLN A 234 4.23 -6.58 -15.53
C GLN A 234 5.43 -7.53 -15.37
N SER A 235 5.31 -8.47 -14.42
CA SER A 235 6.27 -9.56 -14.17
C SER A 235 5.53 -10.86 -13.94
N SER A 236 6.26 -11.95 -13.74
CA SER A 236 5.71 -13.26 -13.35
C SER A 236 4.88 -13.20 -12.06
N THR A 237 5.16 -12.28 -11.15
CA THR A 237 4.43 -12.13 -9.87
C THR A 237 3.26 -11.16 -9.94
N SER A 238 3.04 -10.49 -11.07
CA SER A 238 2.06 -9.39 -11.17
C SER A 238 0.59 -9.82 -11.08
N ALA A 239 0.26 -11.10 -11.22
CA ALA A 239 -1.10 -11.58 -11.09
C ALA A 239 -1.41 -12.21 -9.71
N VAL A 240 -0.44 -12.22 -8.79
CA VAL A 240 -0.71 -12.45 -7.37
C VAL A 240 -1.41 -11.22 -6.82
N LYS A 241 -2.67 -11.40 -6.39
CA LYS A 241 -3.59 -10.27 -6.10
C LYS A 241 -3.50 -9.80 -4.67
N GLY A 242 -3.35 -10.75 -3.73
CA GLY A 242 -3.41 -10.48 -2.30
C GLY A 242 -2.28 -9.62 -1.77
N ASP A 243 -1.10 -9.73 -2.35
CA ASP A 243 0.10 -9.04 -1.89
C ASP A 243 0.35 -7.69 -2.57
N GLY A 244 -0.17 -7.50 -3.83
CA GLY A 244 0.21 -6.31 -4.60
C GLY A 244 -0.72 -5.92 -5.75
N GLY A 245 -1.92 -6.52 -5.88
CA GLY A 245 -2.76 -6.44 -7.06
C GLY A 245 -3.68 -5.23 -7.21
N VAL A 246 -3.72 -4.28 -6.27
CA VAL A 246 -4.64 -3.14 -6.34
C VAL A 246 -4.09 -2.03 -7.23
N TYR A 247 -4.96 -1.49 -8.11
CA TYR A 247 -4.78 -0.23 -8.82
C TYR A 247 -5.70 0.83 -8.23
N CYS A 248 -5.16 2.01 -7.93
CA CYS A 248 -5.92 3.09 -7.32
C CYS A 248 -5.42 4.47 -7.77
N SER A 249 -6.32 5.44 -7.77
CA SER A 249 -6.01 6.86 -8.02
C SER A 249 -5.93 7.64 -6.71
N LEU A 250 -5.29 8.83 -6.72
CA LEU A 250 -5.27 9.72 -5.55
C LEU A 250 -6.69 10.06 -5.06
N ASN A 251 -7.64 10.29 -5.99
CA ASN A 251 -9.01 10.62 -5.63
C ASN A 251 -9.73 9.49 -4.89
N ASP A 252 -9.50 8.24 -5.29
CA ASP A 252 -10.09 7.09 -4.61
C ASP A 252 -9.33 6.75 -3.32
N TYR A 253 -8.00 6.87 -3.33
CA TYR A 253 -7.19 6.61 -2.14
C TYR A 253 -7.48 7.61 -1.00
N LYS A 254 -7.79 8.87 -1.31
CA LYS A 254 -8.32 9.84 -0.33
C LYS A 254 -9.56 9.31 0.39
N LYS A 255 -10.50 8.69 -0.34
CA LYS A 255 -11.72 8.12 0.26
C LYS A 255 -11.38 6.96 1.19
N TRP A 256 -10.41 6.12 0.79
CA TRP A 256 -9.86 5.06 1.62
C TRP A 256 -9.29 5.60 2.93
N THR A 257 -8.39 6.58 2.85
CA THR A 257 -7.79 7.23 4.02
C THR A 257 -8.85 7.79 4.97
N HIS A 258 -9.83 8.52 4.44
CA HIS A 258 -10.92 9.07 5.25
C HIS A 258 -11.80 8.01 5.88
N ALA A 259 -12.03 6.87 5.21
CA ALA A 259 -12.77 5.76 5.76
C ALA A 259 -12.04 5.10 6.95
N LEU A 260 -10.70 5.01 6.87
CA LEU A 260 -9.86 4.53 7.97
C LEU A 260 -9.95 5.47 9.18
N TRP A 261 -9.83 6.78 8.99
CA TRP A 261 -9.92 7.76 10.07
C TRP A 261 -11.28 7.80 10.76
N LYS A 262 -12.34 7.53 10.00
CA LYS A 262 -13.73 7.53 10.49
C LYS A 262 -14.19 6.16 11.01
N ASN A 263 -13.32 5.15 10.96
CA ASN A 263 -13.67 3.77 11.31
C ASN A 263 -14.91 3.25 10.53
N THR A 264 -15.06 3.67 9.26
CA THR A 264 -16.28 3.42 8.46
C THR A 264 -16.54 1.94 8.26
N LEU A 265 -15.51 1.15 8.02
CA LEU A 265 -15.62 -0.29 7.75
C LEU A 265 -15.43 -1.12 9.02
N VAL A 266 -14.33 -0.88 9.72
CA VAL A 266 -13.98 -1.50 10.99
C VAL A 266 -13.36 -0.46 11.92
N ASP A 267 -13.36 -0.73 13.23
CA ASP A 267 -12.66 0.07 14.23
C ASP A 267 -11.14 -0.19 14.13
N MET A 268 -10.41 0.71 13.46
CA MET A 268 -8.98 0.56 13.22
C MET A 268 -8.14 0.63 14.50
N PRO A 269 -8.37 1.56 15.45
CA PRO A 269 -7.69 1.55 16.74
C PRO A 269 -7.82 0.21 17.48
N SER A 270 -9.03 -0.34 17.54
CA SER A 270 -9.27 -1.68 18.12
C SER A 270 -8.53 -2.78 17.36
N ALA A 271 -8.56 -2.76 16.01
CA ALA A 271 -7.83 -3.72 15.18
C ALA A 271 -6.32 -3.67 15.48
N PHE A 272 -5.69 -2.48 15.48
CA PHE A 272 -4.27 -2.34 15.80
C PHE A 272 -3.91 -2.75 17.22
N SER A 273 -4.78 -2.54 18.20
CA SER A 273 -4.52 -2.98 19.57
C SER A 273 -4.42 -4.49 19.71
N ARG A 274 -5.24 -5.22 18.93
CA ARG A 274 -5.35 -6.70 18.97
C ARG A 274 -4.39 -7.40 18.00
N ILE A 275 -3.98 -6.73 16.91
CA ILE A 275 -3.26 -7.32 15.78
C ILE A 275 -2.05 -6.46 15.49
N LYS A 276 -0.99 -6.61 16.25
CA LYS A 276 0.30 -5.97 16.00
C LYS A 276 1.43 -6.84 16.50
N TYR A 277 2.55 -6.75 15.81
CA TYR A 277 3.78 -7.38 16.23
C TYR A 277 4.94 -6.38 16.15
N PRO A 278 5.83 -6.32 17.15
CA PRO A 278 6.95 -5.38 17.15
C PRO A 278 7.92 -5.70 16.02
N VAL A 279 8.35 -4.66 15.33
CA VAL A 279 9.43 -4.73 14.33
C VAL A 279 10.70 -4.28 15.04
N LYS A 280 11.56 -5.24 15.41
CA LYS A 280 12.68 -5.03 16.35
C LYS A 280 13.76 -4.07 15.82
N GLU A 281 13.86 -3.93 14.52
CA GLU A 281 14.84 -3.09 13.84
C GLU A 281 14.57 -1.59 14.06
N VAL A 282 13.35 -1.22 14.45
CA VAL A 282 12.96 0.17 14.70
C VAL A 282 12.18 0.27 16.00
N ASN A 283 12.69 1.07 16.95
CA ASN A 283 12.03 1.30 18.22
C ASN A 283 10.60 1.86 18.06
N ASN A 284 9.64 1.30 18.80
CA ASN A 284 8.23 1.69 18.78
C ASN A 284 7.54 1.47 17.42
N ALA A 285 8.12 0.68 16.52
CA ALA A 285 7.50 0.25 15.29
C ALA A 285 6.87 -1.14 15.45
N TYR A 286 5.71 -1.28 14.85
CA TYR A 286 4.93 -2.52 14.81
C TYR A 286 4.45 -2.74 13.37
N TYR A 287 4.14 -3.99 13.03
CA TYR A 287 3.34 -4.29 11.86
C TYR A 287 1.96 -4.80 12.31
N GLY A 288 0.92 -4.25 11.73
CA GLY A 288 -0.47 -4.58 12.02
C GLY A 288 -1.25 -4.84 10.73
N PRO A 289 -2.57 -4.65 10.70
CA PRO A 289 -3.40 -5.03 9.56
C PRO A 289 -3.06 -4.27 8.27
N GLY A 290 -2.01 -4.71 7.57
CA GLY A 290 -1.57 -4.13 6.31
C GLY A 290 -0.79 -2.82 6.41
N TRP A 291 -0.26 -2.50 7.59
CA TRP A 291 0.48 -1.27 7.85
C TRP A 291 1.68 -1.49 8.76
N PHE A 292 2.78 -0.80 8.50
CA PHE A 292 3.72 -0.43 9.54
C PHE A 292 3.06 0.64 10.41
N TYR A 293 3.10 0.42 11.69
CA TYR A 293 2.48 1.26 12.69
C TYR A 293 3.55 1.78 13.64
N PHE A 294 3.55 3.08 13.84
CA PHE A 294 4.52 3.78 14.66
C PHE A 294 3.77 4.52 15.77
N ASN A 295 4.23 4.38 17.01
CA ASN A 295 3.58 4.95 18.16
C ASN A 295 4.60 5.64 19.07
N ARG A 296 4.74 6.95 18.92
CA ARG A 296 5.51 7.82 19.81
C ARG A 296 4.62 8.97 20.30
N ASP A 297 4.91 10.20 19.89
CA ASP A 297 4.11 11.39 20.24
C ASP A 297 2.73 11.39 19.57
N TYR A 298 2.58 10.60 18.50
CA TYR A 298 1.34 10.37 17.76
C TYR A 298 1.41 9.02 17.02
N GLN A 299 0.23 8.52 16.64
CA GLN A 299 0.15 7.32 15.83
C GLN A 299 0.35 7.66 14.35
N ALA A 300 1.32 7.02 13.71
CA ALA A 300 1.50 7.10 12.27
C ALA A 300 1.45 5.70 11.65
N TRP A 301 0.73 5.59 10.54
CA TRP A 301 0.64 4.37 9.74
C TRP A 301 1.35 4.61 8.43
N PHE A 302 2.22 3.70 8.07
CA PHE A 302 3.01 3.79 6.86
C PHE A 302 2.99 2.48 6.09
N HIS A 303 2.93 2.56 4.78
CA HIS A 303 3.30 1.45 3.91
C HIS A 303 3.92 1.96 2.61
N SER A 304 4.91 1.22 2.12
CA SER A 304 5.49 1.42 0.79
C SER A 304 5.11 0.27 -0.13
N GLY A 305 5.23 0.51 -1.42
CA GLY A 305 5.04 -0.50 -2.44
C GLY A 305 6.06 -0.33 -3.56
N SER A 306 6.64 -1.44 -3.99
CA SER A 306 7.56 -1.50 -5.12
C SER A 306 7.28 -2.77 -5.90
N THR A 307 7.04 -2.64 -7.19
CA THR A 307 6.92 -3.76 -8.13
C THR A 307 7.06 -3.25 -9.55
N CYS A 308 7.74 -4.01 -10.42
CA CYS A 308 7.92 -3.61 -11.81
C CYS A 308 8.35 -2.13 -11.92
N GLY A 309 7.62 -1.33 -12.67
CA GLY A 309 7.85 0.10 -12.87
C GLY A 309 7.12 1.01 -11.88
N PHE A 310 6.72 0.55 -10.71
CA PHE A 310 5.94 1.36 -9.77
C PHE A 310 6.63 1.51 -8.41
N SER A 311 6.55 2.72 -7.87
CA SER A 311 6.96 3.06 -6.50
C SER A 311 5.84 3.84 -5.83
N THR A 312 5.33 3.35 -4.70
CA THR A 312 4.19 3.94 -4.00
C THR A 312 4.47 4.07 -2.51
N PHE A 313 3.94 5.12 -1.91
CA PHE A 313 4.08 5.39 -0.48
C PHE A 313 2.80 5.99 0.07
N SER A 314 2.45 5.61 1.28
CA SER A 314 1.34 6.20 2.03
C SER A 314 1.71 6.37 3.49
N ILE A 315 1.57 7.58 3.99
CA ILE A 315 1.69 7.93 5.40
C ILE A 315 0.34 8.48 5.86
N ASN A 316 -0.15 8.00 7.00
CA ASN A 316 -1.39 8.46 7.60
C ASN A 316 -1.17 8.73 9.10
N ILE A 317 -1.63 9.89 9.56
CA ILE A 317 -1.62 10.31 10.97
C ILE A 317 -3.06 10.68 11.33
N PRO A 318 -3.89 9.70 11.75
CA PRO A 318 -5.32 9.91 11.94
C PRO A 318 -5.66 11.00 12.94
N GLU A 319 -4.96 11.07 14.07
CA GLU A 319 -5.17 12.06 15.12
C GLU A 319 -4.98 13.50 14.62
N LYS A 320 -4.05 13.69 13.68
CA LYS A 320 -3.76 14.98 13.02
C LYS A 320 -4.54 15.17 11.71
N LYS A 321 -5.41 14.23 11.33
CA LYS A 321 -6.08 14.22 10.02
C LYS A 321 -5.12 14.57 8.88
N THR A 322 -3.93 13.95 8.91
CA THR A 322 -2.84 14.21 7.98
C THR A 322 -2.56 12.97 7.15
N SER A 323 -2.46 13.13 5.83
CA SER A 323 -2.12 12.06 4.91
C SER A 323 -1.15 12.56 3.84
N ILE A 324 -0.12 11.75 3.55
CA ILE A 324 0.82 11.97 2.45
C ILE A 324 0.77 10.71 1.57
N VAL A 325 0.38 10.87 0.31
CA VAL A 325 0.23 9.77 -0.64
C VAL A 325 1.02 10.10 -1.90
N TYR A 326 1.92 9.20 -2.25
CA TYR A 326 2.79 9.31 -3.41
C TYR A 326 2.67 8.06 -4.27
N PHE A 327 2.29 8.23 -5.52
CA PHE A 327 2.23 7.15 -6.51
C PHE A 327 3.07 7.53 -7.72
N SER A 328 4.02 6.68 -8.09
CA SER A 328 4.90 6.88 -9.24
C SER A 328 4.85 5.67 -10.18
N ASN A 329 4.89 5.91 -11.47
CA ASN A 329 5.08 4.90 -12.50
C ASN A 329 6.55 4.78 -12.96
N ILE A 330 7.46 5.07 -12.03
CA ILE A 330 8.91 4.85 -12.19
C ILE A 330 9.40 3.97 -11.05
N ALA A 331 10.08 2.86 -11.38
CA ALA A 331 10.74 2.00 -10.41
C ALA A 331 11.84 2.75 -9.65
N GLY A 332 11.99 2.44 -8.36
CA GLY A 332 13.09 2.96 -7.54
C GLY A 332 13.02 4.47 -7.23
N ASN A 333 11.87 5.12 -7.42
CA ASN A 333 11.71 6.57 -7.26
C ASN A 333 11.50 7.02 -5.80
N SER A 334 12.16 6.34 -4.85
CA SER A 334 12.07 6.65 -3.42
C SER A 334 12.83 7.92 -3.03
N GLU A 335 13.89 8.27 -3.75
CA GLU A 335 14.67 9.49 -3.45
C GLU A 335 13.85 10.77 -3.68
N THR A 336 13.04 10.81 -4.75
CA THR A 336 12.11 11.92 -4.97
C THR A 336 11.12 12.05 -3.83
N PHE A 337 10.58 10.93 -3.34
CA PHE A 337 9.68 10.95 -2.19
C PHE A 337 10.37 11.45 -0.92
N LYS A 338 11.58 11.01 -0.64
CA LYS A 338 12.39 11.51 0.49
C LYS A 338 12.60 13.02 0.45
N ARG A 339 12.94 13.56 -0.73
CA ARG A 339 13.09 15.02 -0.90
C ARG A 339 11.77 15.77 -0.69
N ILE A 340 10.64 15.20 -1.10
CA ILE A 340 9.31 15.74 -0.81
C ILE A 340 9.07 15.76 0.70
N LEU A 341 9.39 14.66 1.41
CA LEU A 341 9.21 14.58 2.86
C LEU A 341 10.05 15.62 3.60
N ASN A 342 11.28 15.89 3.16
CA ASN A 342 12.12 16.92 3.74
C ASN A 342 11.47 18.32 3.63
N VAL A 343 10.89 18.65 2.47
CA VAL A 343 10.15 19.92 2.32
C VAL A 343 8.95 19.98 3.25
N LEU A 344 8.19 18.88 3.40
CA LEU A 344 7.02 18.84 4.28
C LEU A 344 7.41 18.95 5.75
N GLU A 345 8.57 18.42 6.14
CA GLU A 345 9.13 18.54 7.49
C GLU A 345 9.59 19.96 7.80
N GLU A 346 10.30 20.62 6.89
CA GLU A 346 10.68 22.03 6.99
C GLU A 346 9.46 22.95 7.16
N GLU A 347 8.33 22.62 6.55
CA GLU A 347 7.06 23.34 6.67
C GLU A 347 6.22 22.90 7.90
N GLY A 348 6.78 22.08 8.78
CA GLY A 348 6.16 21.67 10.04
C GLY A 348 4.91 20.78 9.86
N ILE A 349 4.80 20.06 8.74
CA ILE A 349 3.61 19.26 8.45
C ILE A 349 3.62 17.96 9.26
N THR A 350 4.78 17.39 9.53
CA THR A 350 4.98 16.24 10.42
C THR A 350 6.48 15.94 10.46
N ASN A 351 6.91 14.90 11.20
CA ASN A 351 8.27 14.37 11.13
C ASN A 351 8.29 13.09 10.25
N PRO A 352 8.10 13.22 8.93
CA PRO A 352 7.89 12.07 8.07
C PRO A 352 9.19 11.35 7.71
N SER A 353 10.34 11.99 7.85
CA SER A 353 11.64 11.40 7.54
C SER A 353 11.93 10.17 8.39
N GLU A 354 11.54 10.21 9.66
CA GLU A 354 11.70 9.08 10.57
C GLU A 354 10.78 7.91 10.21
N ILE A 355 9.54 8.22 9.77
CA ILE A 355 8.57 7.24 9.30
C ILE A 355 9.08 6.58 8.01
N PHE A 356 9.74 7.34 7.14
CA PHE A 356 10.28 6.82 5.88
C PHE A 356 11.36 5.75 6.08
N ASN A 357 12.10 5.80 7.17
CA ASN A 357 13.10 4.77 7.47
C ASN A 357 12.48 3.37 7.60
N LEU A 358 11.17 3.28 7.90
CA LEU A 358 10.42 2.01 7.88
C LEU A 358 10.34 1.39 6.49
N HIS A 359 10.56 2.15 5.41
CA HIS A 359 10.58 1.63 4.05
C HIS A 359 11.62 0.52 3.85
N GLN A 360 12.72 0.56 4.57
CA GLN A 360 13.78 -0.47 4.47
C GLN A 360 13.33 -1.83 5.03
N LEU A 361 12.29 -1.85 5.88
CA LEU A 361 11.77 -3.07 6.52
C LEU A 361 10.81 -3.88 5.63
N SER A 362 10.36 -3.31 4.53
CA SER A 362 9.47 -3.96 3.55
C SER A 362 10.23 -4.61 2.37
N ARG A 363 11.56 -4.70 2.48
CA ARG A 363 12.45 -5.31 1.49
C ARG A 363 12.98 -6.66 1.93
#